data_c01fba5849e9faffdd57d2cda8b5ba97
#
_entry.id   c01fba5849e9faffdd57d2cda8b5ba97
#
_cell.length_a   1.000
_cell.length_b   1.000
_cell.length_c   1.000
_cell.angle_alpha   90.00
_cell.angle_beta   90.00
_cell.angle_gamma   90.00
#
_symmetry.space_group_name_H-M   'P 1'
#
loop_
_entity.id
_entity.type
_entity.pdbx_description
1 polymer ?
#
loop_
_entity_poly.entity_id
_entity_poly.type
_entity_poly.pdbx_seq_one_letter_code
_entity_poly.pdbx_strand_id
1 'polypeptide(L)'
;MHLHQWYRSIVLIVLLLGICSVSAGDEGDTRLRKRIAELEAENRSLRKIIVGIQSALSSVPKSTIATPAGPNGLRIVVVPGDWGGSELADIRKVCESAAGTIAAQLTDDGFAPILVQRGKTAPITLFERGEGSEYIVRLNTGGRAWAQCAYQFSHEFCHIVCNYRNVKNPQMWFEETLCECASMYAVRRMAVEWKTNPPYSNWKGYSASLESYASDLVKRHADRKDSVAQFYQANLTELEKTSTNRKLNSYIASKLLRHFEATPAAWQSLRYLNLGPVEENASLSTYLIGWHGRVPEQHKPLVRQIAAEFEIEIPSPTPAD
;
A
#
# COMPACT_ATOMS: atom_id res chain seq x y z
N MET A 1 -17.73 11.13 10.95
CA MET A 1 -18.99 11.74 10.52
C MET A 1 -19.68 11.00 9.35
N HIS A 2 -19.03 10.02 8.70
CA HIS A 2 -19.61 9.30 7.53
C HIS A 2 -20.38 8.01 7.85
N LEU A 3 -20.24 7.40 9.04
CA LEU A 3 -21.03 6.22 9.43
C LEU A 3 -22.54 6.50 9.54
N HIS A 4 -22.94 7.75 9.86
CA HIS A 4 -24.36 8.12 9.97
C HIS A 4 -25.10 8.21 8.64
N GLN A 5 -24.39 8.39 7.53
CA GLN A 5 -25.02 8.55 6.21
C GLN A 5 -25.34 7.20 5.56
N TRP A 6 -24.50 6.19 5.77
CA TRP A 6 -24.75 4.81 5.31
C TRP A 6 -25.93 4.14 6.03
N TYR A 7 -26.10 4.46 7.31
CA TYR A 7 -27.19 3.91 8.12
C TYR A 7 -28.58 4.41 7.68
N ARG A 8 -28.68 5.65 7.18
CA ARG A 8 -29.95 6.19 6.67
C ARG A 8 -30.36 5.56 5.33
N SER A 9 -29.41 5.21 4.48
CA SER A 9 -29.69 4.61 3.17
C SER A 9 -30.20 3.15 3.26
N ILE A 10 -29.69 2.35 4.18
CA ILE A 10 -30.14 0.96 4.35
C ILE A 10 -31.53 0.90 4.97
N VAL A 11 -31.86 1.79 5.90
CA VAL A 11 -33.20 1.85 6.51
C VAL A 11 -34.25 2.36 5.53
N LEU A 12 -33.90 3.21 4.57
CA LEU A 12 -34.82 3.75 3.57
C LEU A 12 -35.18 2.73 2.48
N ILE A 13 -34.25 1.84 2.12
CA ILE A 13 -34.49 0.81 1.07
C ILE A 13 -35.44 -0.26 1.59
N VAL A 14 -35.44 -0.58 2.87
CA VAL A 14 -36.36 -1.57 3.46
C VAL A 14 -37.78 -1.01 3.59
N LEU A 15 -37.96 0.32 3.71
CA LEU A 15 -39.27 0.98 3.80
C LEU A 15 -39.93 1.24 2.43
N LEU A 16 -39.18 1.29 1.34
CA LEU A 16 -39.70 1.55 -0.01
C LEU A 16 -40.17 0.30 -0.78
N LEU A 17 -39.82 -0.91 -0.30
CA LEU A 17 -40.31 -2.18 -0.88
C LEU A 17 -41.62 -2.68 -0.30
N GLY A 18 -42.25 -1.93 0.63
CA GLY A 18 -43.49 -2.32 1.31
C GLY A 18 -44.77 -1.81 0.68
N ILE A 19 -44.74 -1.10 -0.47
CA ILE A 19 -45.96 -0.59 -1.11
C ILE A 19 -46.09 -1.16 -2.52
N CYS A 20 -46.28 -2.46 -2.61
CA CYS A 20 -46.97 -3.09 -3.74
C CYS A 20 -48.13 -3.88 -3.10
N SER A 21 -49.30 -3.36 -3.21
CA SER A 21 -50.54 -4.02 -2.86
C SER A 21 -50.78 -5.25 -3.76
N VAL A 22 -50.33 -6.40 -3.28
CA VAL A 22 -50.82 -7.69 -3.76
C VAL A 22 -51.73 -8.24 -2.63
N SER A 23 -52.97 -8.50 -2.96
CA SER A 23 -53.93 -9.15 -2.09
C SER A 23 -53.44 -10.59 -1.78
N ALA A 24 -52.54 -10.69 -0.82
CA ALA A 24 -52.19 -11.97 -0.21
C ALA A 24 -53.12 -12.16 1.00
N GLY A 25 -53.74 -13.33 1.14
CA GLY A 25 -54.67 -13.60 2.19
C GLY A 25 -54.08 -13.37 3.59
N ASP A 26 -54.96 -13.17 4.56
CA ASP A 26 -54.70 -12.77 5.96
C ASP A 26 -53.58 -13.56 6.67
N GLU A 27 -53.31 -14.79 6.29
CA GLU A 27 -52.23 -15.63 6.83
C GLU A 27 -50.84 -15.20 6.37
N GLY A 28 -50.69 -14.66 5.13
CA GLY A 28 -49.41 -14.18 4.61
C GLY A 28 -48.95 -12.89 5.30
N ASP A 29 -49.88 -11.99 5.57
CA ASP A 29 -49.60 -10.73 6.26
C ASP A 29 -49.24 -10.98 7.74
N THR A 30 -49.92 -11.92 8.42
CA THR A 30 -49.62 -12.30 9.80
C THR A 30 -48.22 -12.93 9.92
N ARG A 31 -47.82 -13.77 8.99
CA ARG A 31 -46.48 -14.39 8.96
C ARG A 31 -45.38 -13.36 8.69
N LEU A 32 -45.64 -12.41 7.80
CA LEU A 32 -44.70 -11.33 7.47
C LEU A 32 -44.53 -10.39 8.68
N ARG A 33 -45.61 -9.98 9.33
CA ARG A 33 -45.57 -9.15 10.55
C ARG A 33 -44.81 -9.84 11.68
N LYS A 34 -44.99 -11.15 11.87
CA LYS A 34 -44.23 -11.93 12.86
C LYS A 34 -42.74 -11.92 12.53
N ARG A 35 -42.37 -12.12 11.26
CA ARG A 35 -40.96 -12.12 10.84
C ARG A 35 -40.32 -10.75 10.98
N ILE A 36 -41.05 -9.67 10.69
CA ILE A 36 -40.57 -8.30 10.91
C ILE A 36 -40.29 -8.06 12.39
N ALA A 37 -41.22 -8.45 13.28
CA ALA A 37 -41.05 -8.29 14.73
C ALA A 37 -39.84 -9.08 15.26
N GLU A 38 -39.61 -10.31 14.76
CA GLU A 38 -38.43 -11.12 15.09
C GLU A 38 -37.12 -10.44 14.65
N LEU A 39 -37.07 -9.93 13.43
CA LEU A 39 -35.89 -9.23 12.88
C LEU A 39 -35.64 -7.91 13.63
N GLU A 40 -36.69 -7.20 14.02
CA GLU A 40 -36.52 -5.98 14.83
C GLU A 40 -36.02 -6.31 16.25
N ALA A 41 -36.46 -7.42 16.84
CA ALA A 41 -35.93 -7.87 18.13
C ALA A 41 -34.48 -8.29 18.06
N GLU A 42 -34.10 -9.02 17.01
CA GLU A 42 -32.69 -9.38 16.72
C GLU A 42 -31.81 -8.15 16.49
N ASN A 43 -32.27 -7.18 15.69
CA ASN A 43 -31.59 -5.90 15.49
C ASN A 43 -31.41 -5.11 16.79
N ARG A 44 -32.42 -5.08 17.65
CA ARG A 44 -32.29 -4.46 18.98
C ARG A 44 -31.25 -5.15 19.85
N SER A 45 -31.17 -6.48 19.79
CA SER A 45 -30.16 -7.25 20.52
C SER A 45 -28.75 -6.97 19.99
N LEU A 46 -28.54 -7.00 18.67
CA LEU A 46 -27.27 -6.70 18.03
C LEU A 46 -26.80 -5.28 18.34
N ARG A 47 -27.71 -4.29 18.34
CA ARG A 47 -27.38 -2.91 18.73
C ARG A 47 -26.88 -2.82 20.18
N LYS A 48 -27.50 -3.56 21.11
CA LYS A 48 -27.04 -3.60 22.52
C LYS A 48 -25.64 -4.20 22.62
N ILE A 49 -25.35 -5.25 21.86
CA ILE A 49 -24.02 -5.87 21.81
C ILE A 49 -22.99 -4.89 21.24
N ILE A 50 -23.32 -4.21 20.15
CA ILE A 50 -22.44 -3.20 19.55
C ILE A 50 -22.13 -2.06 20.53
N VAL A 51 -23.15 -1.53 21.20
CA VAL A 51 -22.97 -0.49 22.22
C VAL A 51 -22.13 -1.01 23.40
N GLY A 52 -22.34 -2.24 23.82
CA GLY A 52 -21.54 -2.88 24.87
C GLY A 52 -20.06 -3.03 24.47
N ILE A 53 -19.81 -3.47 23.23
CA ILE A 53 -18.44 -3.58 22.67
C ILE A 53 -17.80 -2.18 22.54
N GLN A 54 -18.53 -1.18 22.05
CA GLN A 54 -18.02 0.19 21.94
C GLN A 54 -17.71 0.79 23.30
N SER A 55 -18.56 0.53 24.32
CA SER A 55 -18.30 0.97 25.69
C SER A 55 -17.09 0.26 26.30
N ALA A 56 -16.97 -1.06 26.08
CA ALA A 56 -15.81 -1.82 26.55
C ALA A 56 -14.52 -1.38 25.86
N LEU A 57 -14.54 -1.08 24.55
CA LEU A 57 -13.42 -0.54 23.80
C LEU A 57 -13.08 0.89 24.24
N SER A 58 -14.05 1.70 24.63
CA SER A 58 -13.84 3.06 25.16
C SER A 58 -13.29 3.07 26.56
N SER A 59 -13.52 2.02 27.35
CA SER A 59 -12.98 1.85 28.70
C SER A 59 -11.59 1.21 28.72
N VAL A 60 -11.14 0.63 27.59
CA VAL A 60 -9.73 0.29 27.45
C VAL A 60 -8.96 1.60 27.45
N PRO A 61 -8.02 1.83 28.43
CA PRO A 61 -7.21 3.03 28.39
C PRO A 61 -6.65 3.11 26.97
N LYS A 62 -6.76 4.30 26.35
CA LYS A 62 -6.00 4.62 25.13
C LYS A 62 -4.53 4.51 25.56
N SER A 63 -4.06 3.28 25.61
CA SER A 63 -2.64 3.01 25.70
C SER A 63 -2.11 3.58 24.40
N THR A 64 -1.68 4.82 24.46
CA THR A 64 -0.58 5.29 23.64
C THR A 64 0.52 4.30 23.94
N ILE A 65 0.52 3.18 23.22
CA ILE A 65 1.69 2.32 23.19
C ILE A 65 2.74 3.26 22.64
N ALA A 66 3.53 3.82 23.56
CA ALA A 66 4.73 4.58 23.22
C ALA A 66 5.72 3.56 22.65
N THR A 67 5.42 3.08 21.44
CA THR A 67 6.37 2.29 20.69
C THR A 67 7.50 3.26 20.38
N PRO A 68 8.73 2.99 20.88
CA PRO A 68 9.86 3.84 20.58
C PRO A 68 9.91 4.04 19.06
N ALA A 69 10.18 5.26 18.63
CA ALA A 69 10.43 5.50 17.21
C ALA A 69 11.61 4.63 16.79
N GLY A 70 11.42 3.84 15.74
CA GLY A 70 12.49 3.10 15.09
C GLY A 70 13.43 4.05 14.34
N PRO A 71 14.41 3.51 13.59
CA PRO A 71 15.27 4.29 12.74
C PRO A 71 14.45 5.25 11.85
N ASN A 72 14.94 6.48 11.68
CA ASN A 72 14.28 7.52 10.86
C ASN A 72 12.86 7.93 11.31
N GLY A 73 12.56 7.84 12.60
CA GLY A 73 11.28 8.26 13.14
C GLY A 73 10.09 7.34 12.83
N LEU A 74 10.31 6.21 12.16
CA LEU A 74 9.26 5.25 11.83
C LEU A 74 8.71 4.58 13.08
N ARG A 75 7.39 4.58 13.22
CA ARG A 75 6.67 3.87 14.28
C ARG A 75 5.86 2.74 13.68
N ILE A 76 6.39 1.51 13.80
CA ILE A 76 5.78 0.29 13.26
C ILE A 76 5.26 -0.56 14.42
N VAL A 77 3.99 -0.89 14.39
CA VAL A 77 3.31 -1.76 15.37
C VAL A 77 2.78 -2.98 14.66
N VAL A 78 3.28 -4.16 15.03
CA VAL A 78 2.76 -5.42 14.50
C VAL A 78 1.63 -5.91 15.38
N VAL A 79 0.46 -6.08 14.80
CA VAL A 79 -0.75 -6.52 15.49
C VAL A 79 -0.70 -8.04 15.68
N PRO A 80 -1.08 -8.57 16.87
CA PRO A 80 -1.22 -10.01 17.07
C PRO A 80 -2.07 -10.69 16.00
N GLY A 81 -1.67 -11.88 15.57
CA GLY A 81 -2.33 -12.65 14.51
C GLY A 81 -1.60 -13.95 14.23
N ASP A 82 -2.07 -14.70 13.25
CA ASP A 82 -1.42 -15.94 12.82
C ASP A 82 -0.19 -15.64 11.94
N TRP A 83 0.93 -15.37 12.57
CA TRP A 83 2.22 -15.11 11.93
C TRP A 83 3.08 -16.37 11.73
N GLY A 84 2.48 -17.57 11.81
CA GLY A 84 3.19 -18.83 11.58
C GLY A 84 4.29 -19.11 12.61
N GLY A 85 4.04 -18.76 13.88
CA GLY A 85 4.96 -18.95 15.00
C GLY A 85 6.12 -17.95 15.08
N SER A 86 6.06 -16.84 14.32
CA SER A 86 7.04 -15.76 14.46
C SER A 86 6.67 -14.83 15.61
N GLU A 87 7.69 -14.35 16.32
CA GLU A 87 7.53 -13.30 17.32
C GLU A 87 7.17 -11.96 16.66
N LEU A 88 6.25 -11.21 17.26
CA LEU A 88 5.85 -9.89 16.74
C LEU A 88 7.03 -8.93 16.66
N ALA A 89 7.95 -9.04 17.62
CA ALA A 89 9.18 -8.24 17.66
C ALA A 89 10.07 -8.52 16.43
N ASP A 90 10.16 -9.78 15.99
CA ASP A 90 10.96 -10.17 14.84
C ASP A 90 10.38 -9.60 13.55
N ILE A 91 9.06 -9.75 13.34
CA ILE A 91 8.37 -9.18 12.19
C ILE A 91 8.55 -7.65 12.16
N ARG A 92 8.41 -6.99 13.32
CA ARG A 92 8.63 -5.56 13.43
C ARG A 92 10.06 -5.19 12.99
N LYS A 93 11.07 -5.93 13.44
CA LYS A 93 12.47 -5.67 13.07
C LYS A 93 12.72 -5.83 11.59
N VAL A 94 12.09 -6.81 10.94
CA VAL A 94 12.15 -6.96 9.48
C VAL A 94 11.51 -5.77 8.77
N CYS A 95 10.32 -5.34 9.21
CA CYS A 95 9.61 -4.20 8.64
C CYS A 95 10.41 -2.89 8.85
N GLU A 96 10.96 -2.67 10.06
CA GLU A 96 11.82 -1.51 10.36
C GLU A 96 13.06 -1.48 9.47
N SER A 97 13.72 -2.63 9.28
CA SER A 97 14.89 -2.75 8.41
C SER A 97 14.54 -2.48 6.95
N ALA A 98 13.43 -3.04 6.47
CA ALA A 98 12.98 -2.87 5.09
C ALA A 98 12.58 -1.41 4.77
N ALA A 99 11.69 -0.81 5.57
CA ALA A 99 11.31 0.59 5.39
C ALA A 99 12.48 1.54 5.60
N GLY A 100 13.38 1.23 6.55
CA GLY A 100 14.56 2.03 6.86
C GLY A 100 15.47 2.28 5.66
N THR A 101 15.54 1.34 4.70
CA THR A 101 16.35 1.50 3.49
C THR A 101 15.89 2.67 2.61
N ILE A 102 14.59 2.92 2.58
CA ILE A 102 13.97 4.01 1.82
C ILE A 102 13.85 5.26 2.71
N ALA A 103 13.35 5.11 3.94
CA ALA A 103 13.14 6.22 4.85
C ALA A 103 14.43 6.99 5.16
N ALA A 104 15.58 6.33 5.18
CA ALA A 104 16.88 6.97 5.31
C ALA A 104 17.23 7.94 4.18
N GLN A 105 16.51 7.89 3.06
CA GLN A 105 16.68 8.75 1.90
C GLN A 105 15.67 9.90 1.85
N LEU A 106 14.74 9.94 2.81
CA LEU A 106 13.70 10.95 2.89
C LEU A 106 14.10 12.03 3.90
N THR A 107 13.79 13.27 3.57
CA THR A 107 14.15 14.43 4.41
C THR A 107 13.01 14.91 5.30
N ASP A 108 11.83 14.31 5.16
CA ASP A 108 10.63 14.74 5.88
C ASP A 108 10.55 14.14 7.30
N ASP A 109 10.02 14.90 8.22
CA ASP A 109 9.86 14.57 9.62
C ASP A 109 8.69 13.62 9.88
N GLY A 110 8.89 12.40 9.48
CA GLY A 110 8.11 11.27 10.00
C GLY A 110 6.82 10.96 9.26
N PHE A 111 6.42 9.73 9.46
CA PHE A 111 5.14 9.19 9.03
C PHE A 111 4.22 9.02 10.24
N ALA A 112 2.91 9.06 10.02
CA ALA A 112 1.98 8.52 11.00
C ALA A 112 2.35 7.06 11.30
N PRO A 113 2.02 6.52 12.48
CA PRO A 113 2.33 5.14 12.81
C PRO A 113 1.77 4.18 11.76
N ILE A 114 2.43 3.04 11.60
CA ILE A 114 2.03 1.99 10.66
C ILE A 114 1.62 0.76 11.47
N LEU A 115 0.36 0.36 11.37
CA LEU A 115 -0.15 -0.88 11.93
C LEU A 115 0.02 -2.00 10.89
N VAL A 116 0.84 -2.99 11.23
CA VAL A 116 1.07 -4.16 10.38
C VAL A 116 0.21 -5.31 10.87
N GLN A 117 -0.73 -5.74 10.03
CA GLN A 117 -1.69 -6.80 10.30
C GLN A 117 -1.40 -8.04 9.45
N ARG A 118 -1.72 -9.21 9.96
CA ARG A 118 -1.70 -10.44 9.16
C ARG A 118 -2.93 -10.48 8.25
N GLY A 119 -2.69 -10.48 6.94
CA GLY A 119 -3.71 -10.65 5.90
C GLY A 119 -3.83 -12.12 5.45
N LYS A 120 -4.95 -12.45 4.81
CA LYS A 120 -5.21 -13.78 4.22
C LYS A 120 -5.10 -13.77 2.69
N THR A 121 -5.17 -12.60 2.10
CA THR A 121 -5.09 -12.35 0.65
C THR A 121 -3.76 -11.70 0.29
N ALA A 122 -3.63 -11.11 -0.90
CA ALA A 122 -2.45 -10.33 -1.28
C ALA A 122 -2.13 -9.23 -0.24
N PRO A 123 -0.87 -8.83 -0.10
CA PRO A 123 -0.51 -7.67 0.73
C PRO A 123 -1.25 -6.42 0.21
N ILE A 124 -1.54 -5.49 1.12
CA ILE A 124 -2.25 -4.25 0.78
C ILE A 124 -2.04 -3.18 1.85
N THR A 125 -1.90 -1.94 1.43
CA THR A 125 -2.06 -0.75 2.27
C THR A 125 -3.49 -0.23 2.12
N LEU A 126 -4.24 -0.17 3.22
CA LEU A 126 -5.63 0.27 3.18
C LEU A 126 -5.73 1.78 3.00
N PHE A 127 -6.75 2.22 2.27
CA PHE A 127 -7.05 3.66 2.16
C PHE A 127 -7.61 4.21 3.47
N GLU A 128 -8.35 3.39 4.23
CA GLU A 128 -8.83 3.75 5.55
C GLU A 128 -7.66 3.80 6.53
N ARG A 129 -7.69 4.81 7.39
CA ARG A 129 -6.72 4.98 8.47
C ARG A 129 -7.27 4.39 9.77
N GLY A 130 -6.37 4.01 10.67
CA GLY A 130 -6.74 3.65 12.03
C GLY A 130 -7.30 4.85 12.82
N GLU A 131 -7.84 4.59 14.01
CA GLU A 131 -8.48 5.62 14.86
C GLU A 131 -7.51 6.74 15.29
N GLY A 132 -6.22 6.44 15.42
CA GLY A 132 -5.14 7.40 15.67
C GLY A 132 -4.46 7.90 14.40
N SER A 133 -5.13 7.80 13.25
CA SER A 133 -4.61 8.18 11.92
C SER A 133 -3.45 7.30 11.44
N GLU A 134 -3.28 6.11 11.99
CA GLU A 134 -2.27 5.15 11.56
C GLU A 134 -2.53 4.69 10.12
N TYR A 135 -1.46 4.39 9.38
CA TYR A 135 -1.54 3.57 8.17
C TYR A 135 -1.80 2.13 8.55
N ILE A 136 -2.61 1.42 7.78
CA ILE A 136 -2.90 0.00 7.99
C ILE A 136 -2.34 -0.78 6.82
N VAL A 137 -1.33 -1.60 7.10
CA VAL A 137 -0.68 -2.49 6.13
C VAL A 137 -1.02 -3.93 6.48
N ARG A 138 -1.51 -4.69 5.51
CA ARG A 138 -1.74 -6.14 5.65
C ARG A 138 -0.72 -6.90 4.85
N LEU A 139 -0.07 -7.89 5.49
CA LEU A 139 0.93 -8.75 4.85
C LEU A 139 0.44 -10.19 4.79
N ASN A 140 0.72 -10.87 3.69
CA ASN A 140 0.43 -12.29 3.53
C ASN A 140 1.73 -13.12 3.61
N THR A 141 2.40 -13.05 4.76
CA THR A 141 3.63 -13.76 5.05
C THR A 141 3.65 -14.22 6.50
N GLY A 142 4.40 -15.24 6.82
CA GLY A 142 4.52 -15.74 8.18
C GLY A 142 5.74 -16.66 8.32
N GLY A 143 5.96 -17.17 9.53
CA GLY A 143 7.17 -17.91 9.84
C GLY A 143 8.42 -17.04 9.62
N ARG A 144 9.54 -17.67 9.32
CA ARG A 144 10.81 -16.97 9.07
C ARG A 144 11.03 -16.58 7.61
N ALA A 145 9.95 -16.31 6.87
CA ALA A 145 10.04 -15.85 5.48
C ALA A 145 10.42 -14.34 5.42
N TRP A 146 11.53 -13.94 6.07
CA TRP A 146 11.93 -12.56 6.25
C TRP A 146 12.15 -11.80 4.93
N ALA A 147 12.71 -12.46 3.90
CA ALA A 147 12.88 -11.85 2.60
C ALA A 147 11.53 -11.50 1.94
N GLN A 148 10.56 -12.42 2.03
CA GLN A 148 9.19 -12.17 1.55
C GLN A 148 8.48 -11.10 2.37
N CYS A 149 8.67 -11.11 3.70
CA CYS A 149 8.13 -10.10 4.59
C CYS A 149 8.68 -8.71 4.24
N ALA A 150 9.99 -8.59 4.09
CA ALA A 150 10.65 -7.35 3.69
C ALA A 150 10.17 -6.87 2.32
N TYR A 151 10.08 -7.75 1.33
CA TYR A 151 9.59 -7.46 0.00
C TYR A 151 8.16 -6.91 0.01
N GLN A 152 7.23 -7.62 0.69
CA GLN A 152 5.84 -7.18 0.78
C GLN A 152 5.73 -5.85 1.53
N PHE A 153 6.40 -5.72 2.67
CA PHE A 153 6.31 -4.51 3.47
C PHE A 153 6.89 -3.29 2.76
N SER A 154 8.00 -3.44 2.03
CA SER A 154 8.58 -2.33 1.26
C SER A 154 7.68 -1.88 0.12
N HIS A 155 6.94 -2.80 -0.51
CA HIS A 155 5.92 -2.49 -1.51
C HIS A 155 4.84 -1.59 -0.90
N GLU A 156 4.27 -2.04 0.20
CA GLU A 156 3.18 -1.33 0.89
C GLU A 156 3.65 0.00 1.49
N PHE A 157 4.88 0.05 2.00
CA PHE A 157 5.48 1.28 2.49
C PHE A 157 5.71 2.29 1.36
N CYS A 158 6.04 1.83 0.17
CA CYS A 158 6.21 2.70 -0.98
C CYS A 158 4.90 3.40 -1.38
N HIS A 159 3.75 2.74 -1.31
CA HIS A 159 2.45 3.39 -1.47
C HIS A 159 2.27 4.55 -0.48
N ILE A 160 2.67 4.35 0.78
CA ILE A 160 2.64 5.42 1.80
C ILE A 160 3.55 6.58 1.39
N VAL A 161 4.77 6.29 0.94
CA VAL A 161 5.71 7.30 0.45
C VAL A 161 5.14 8.05 -0.76
N CYS A 162 4.47 7.38 -1.69
CA CYS A 162 3.85 7.96 -2.87
C CYS A 162 2.61 8.83 -2.58
N ASN A 163 2.17 8.93 -1.31
CA ASN A 163 0.90 9.58 -0.96
C ASN A 163 -0.29 8.98 -1.74
N TYR A 164 -0.39 7.65 -1.71
CA TYR A 164 -1.43 6.88 -2.38
C TYR A 164 -2.85 7.39 -2.08
N ARG A 165 -3.75 7.27 -3.05
CA ARG A 165 -5.12 7.78 -2.97
C ARG A 165 -6.12 6.81 -3.56
N ASN A 166 -7.32 6.76 -2.98
CA ASN A 166 -8.45 6.03 -3.55
C ASN A 166 -9.11 6.87 -4.65
N VAL A 167 -8.47 6.92 -5.81
CA VAL A 167 -8.95 7.67 -6.99
C VAL A 167 -8.77 6.81 -8.23
N LYS A 168 -9.67 6.98 -9.20
CA LYS A 168 -9.53 6.31 -10.50
C LYS A 168 -8.37 6.98 -11.26
N ASN A 169 -7.32 6.22 -11.49
CA ASN A 169 -6.11 6.67 -12.17
C ASN A 169 -5.67 5.57 -13.16
N PRO A 170 -5.70 5.81 -14.47
CA PRO A 170 -5.27 4.83 -15.47
C PRO A 170 -3.78 4.51 -15.35
N GLN A 171 -2.98 5.41 -14.74
CA GLN A 171 -1.55 5.22 -14.55
C GLN A 171 -1.19 4.64 -13.17
N MET A 172 -2.16 4.05 -12.44
CA MET A 172 -1.90 3.38 -11.15
C MET A 172 -0.87 2.25 -11.28
N TRP A 173 -0.78 1.59 -12.43
CA TRP A 173 0.23 0.58 -12.70
C TRP A 173 1.66 1.13 -12.57
N PHE A 174 1.87 2.42 -12.84
CA PHE A 174 3.19 3.03 -12.71
C PHE A 174 3.57 3.20 -11.22
N GLU A 175 2.63 3.59 -10.36
CA GLU A 175 2.85 3.57 -8.91
C GLU A 175 3.17 2.15 -8.41
N GLU A 176 2.41 1.15 -8.83
CA GLU A 176 2.67 -0.27 -8.53
C GLU A 176 4.07 -0.70 -9.01
N THR A 177 4.51 -0.23 -10.18
CA THR A 177 5.85 -0.47 -10.69
C THR A 177 6.93 0.13 -9.78
N LEU A 178 6.73 1.35 -9.27
CA LEU A 178 7.65 1.97 -8.32
C LEU A 178 7.65 1.24 -6.97
N CYS A 179 6.52 0.72 -6.53
CA CYS A 179 6.42 -0.13 -5.33
C CYS A 179 7.16 -1.47 -5.50
N GLU A 180 7.08 -2.10 -6.67
CA GLU A 180 7.91 -3.28 -7.00
C GLU A 180 9.40 -2.92 -7.01
N CYS A 181 9.78 -1.75 -7.53
CA CYS A 181 11.15 -1.24 -7.51
C CYS A 181 11.64 -1.04 -6.06
N ALA A 182 10.81 -0.47 -5.19
CA ALA A 182 11.09 -0.28 -3.77
C ALA A 182 11.32 -1.62 -3.05
N SER A 183 10.53 -2.64 -3.39
CA SER A 183 10.68 -3.99 -2.86
C SER A 183 12.03 -4.60 -3.22
N MET A 184 12.41 -4.52 -4.48
CA MET A 184 13.71 -5.04 -4.96
C MET A 184 14.87 -4.28 -4.33
N TYR A 185 14.79 -2.95 -4.27
CA TYR A 185 15.78 -2.09 -3.64
C TYR A 185 15.98 -2.43 -2.18
N ALA A 186 14.89 -2.51 -1.41
CA ALA A 186 14.95 -2.77 0.02
C ALA A 186 15.59 -4.12 0.33
N VAL A 187 15.18 -5.20 -0.34
CA VAL A 187 15.74 -6.54 -0.09
C VAL A 187 17.23 -6.59 -0.46
N ARG A 188 17.66 -5.91 -1.54
CA ARG A 188 19.08 -5.82 -1.93
C ARG A 188 19.89 -5.03 -0.90
N ARG A 189 19.36 -3.89 -0.41
CA ARG A 189 20.01 -3.09 0.62
C ARG A 189 20.13 -3.85 1.93
N MET A 190 19.05 -4.52 2.37
CA MET A 190 19.08 -5.38 3.55
C MET A 190 20.08 -6.52 3.41
N ALA A 191 20.20 -7.15 2.24
CA ALA A 191 21.19 -8.21 2.00
C ALA A 191 22.63 -7.71 2.27
N VAL A 192 22.95 -6.48 1.89
CA VAL A 192 24.25 -5.87 2.15
C VAL A 192 24.41 -5.51 3.63
N GLU A 193 23.42 -4.83 4.20
CA GLU A 193 23.48 -4.32 5.57
C GLU A 193 23.54 -5.44 6.60
N TRP A 194 22.76 -6.50 6.43
CA TRP A 194 22.71 -7.61 7.39
C TRP A 194 23.97 -8.47 7.40
N LYS A 195 24.89 -8.30 6.44
CA LYS A 195 26.23 -8.93 6.53
C LYS A 195 27.03 -8.41 7.74
N THR A 196 26.79 -7.17 8.14
CA THR A 196 27.54 -6.51 9.22
C THR A 196 26.67 -6.03 10.35
N ASN A 197 25.49 -5.53 10.08
CA ASN A 197 24.57 -4.87 11.02
C ASN A 197 23.14 -5.40 10.95
N PRO A 198 22.90 -6.71 11.21
CA PRO A 198 21.55 -7.25 11.29
C PRO A 198 20.82 -6.76 12.56
N PRO A 199 19.46 -6.77 12.59
CA PRO A 199 18.68 -6.44 13.78
C PRO A 199 19.05 -7.23 15.04
N TYR A 200 19.42 -8.49 14.85
CA TYR A 200 19.97 -9.36 15.89
C TYR A 200 21.25 -10.04 15.33
N SER A 201 22.28 -10.16 16.15
CA SER A 201 23.59 -10.69 15.74
C SER A 201 23.52 -12.10 15.12
N ASN A 202 22.58 -12.94 15.59
CA ASN A 202 22.34 -14.28 15.08
C ASN A 202 21.60 -14.29 13.72
N TRP A 203 21.13 -13.14 13.22
CA TRP A 203 20.50 -13.04 11.89
C TRP A 203 21.49 -12.73 10.76
N LYS A 204 22.76 -12.52 11.09
CA LYS A 204 23.81 -12.23 10.10
C LYS A 204 23.82 -13.22 8.92
N GLY A 205 23.64 -14.53 9.22
CA GLY A 205 23.59 -15.56 8.20
C GLY A 205 22.40 -15.46 7.24
N TYR A 206 21.35 -14.73 7.61
CA TYR A 206 20.17 -14.57 6.75
C TYR A 206 20.42 -13.60 5.57
N SER A 207 21.51 -12.83 5.60
CA SER A 207 21.92 -11.96 4.49
C SER A 207 22.02 -12.71 3.15
N ALA A 208 22.49 -13.95 3.15
CA ALA A 208 22.58 -14.80 1.96
C ALA A 208 21.18 -15.13 1.37
N SER A 209 20.18 -15.38 2.24
CA SER A 209 18.79 -15.62 1.81
C SER A 209 18.17 -14.36 1.19
N LEU A 210 18.43 -13.18 1.74
CA LEU A 210 18.02 -11.90 1.16
C LEU A 210 18.66 -11.68 -0.21
N GLU A 211 19.97 -11.96 -0.34
CA GLU A 211 20.71 -11.83 -1.59
C GLU A 211 20.19 -12.77 -2.68
N SER A 212 19.95 -14.05 -2.33
CA SER A 212 19.34 -15.02 -3.24
C SER A 212 17.96 -14.58 -3.69
N TYR A 213 17.10 -14.17 -2.77
CA TYR A 213 15.74 -13.71 -3.07
C TYR A 213 15.76 -12.51 -4.03
N ALA A 214 16.57 -11.50 -3.74
CA ALA A 214 16.73 -10.33 -4.61
C ALA A 214 17.29 -10.66 -6.00
N SER A 215 18.27 -11.58 -6.06
CA SER A 215 18.85 -12.05 -7.32
C SER A 215 17.81 -12.76 -8.19
N ASP A 216 16.97 -13.61 -7.59
CA ASP A 216 15.93 -14.35 -8.30
C ASP A 216 14.85 -13.42 -8.86
N LEU A 217 14.53 -12.33 -8.17
CA LEU A 217 13.60 -11.30 -8.68
C LEU A 217 14.11 -10.68 -10.00
N VAL A 218 15.40 -10.33 -10.06
CA VAL A 218 16.01 -9.74 -11.26
C VAL A 218 16.19 -10.77 -12.37
N LYS A 219 16.63 -11.98 -12.03
CA LYS A 219 16.86 -13.06 -13.00
C LYS A 219 15.60 -13.50 -13.75
N ARG A 220 14.40 -13.35 -13.16
CA ARG A 220 13.13 -13.67 -13.83
C ARG A 220 12.94 -12.96 -15.16
N HIS A 221 13.67 -11.86 -15.37
CA HIS A 221 13.57 -11.01 -16.55
C HIS A 221 14.84 -10.98 -17.40
N ALA A 222 15.83 -11.81 -17.08
CA ALA A 222 17.17 -11.79 -17.73
C ALA A 222 17.11 -12.10 -19.24
N ASP A 223 16.19 -12.96 -19.66
CA ASP A 223 16.04 -13.37 -21.06
C ASP A 223 15.34 -12.33 -21.94
N ARG A 224 14.73 -11.30 -21.34
CA ARG A 224 14.05 -10.24 -22.08
C ARG A 224 15.02 -9.14 -22.48
N LYS A 225 15.00 -8.79 -23.77
CA LYS A 225 15.86 -7.77 -24.38
C LYS A 225 15.14 -6.48 -24.75
N ASP A 226 13.81 -6.44 -24.60
CA ASP A 226 13.01 -5.28 -24.91
C ASP A 226 13.48 -4.05 -24.12
N SER A 227 13.44 -2.86 -24.72
CA SER A 227 13.52 -1.62 -23.96
C SER A 227 12.26 -1.44 -23.10
N VAL A 228 12.32 -0.54 -22.11
CA VAL A 228 11.12 -0.20 -21.31
C VAL A 228 10.02 0.34 -22.20
N ALA A 229 10.36 1.22 -23.17
CA ALA A 229 9.42 1.79 -24.11
C ALA A 229 8.74 0.72 -24.99
N GLN A 230 9.51 -0.18 -25.59
CA GLN A 230 8.99 -1.28 -26.39
C GLN A 230 8.04 -2.18 -25.58
N PHE A 231 8.46 -2.55 -24.36
CA PHE A 231 7.66 -3.36 -23.47
C PHE A 231 6.37 -2.65 -23.05
N TYR A 232 6.46 -1.37 -22.70
CA TYR A 232 5.31 -0.54 -22.32
C TYR A 232 4.29 -0.46 -23.46
N GLN A 233 4.73 -0.12 -24.68
CA GLN A 233 3.84 -0.03 -25.85
C GLN A 233 3.13 -1.35 -26.14
N ALA A 234 3.85 -2.47 -26.05
CA ALA A 234 3.29 -3.81 -26.30
C ALA A 234 2.27 -4.25 -25.25
N ASN A 235 2.31 -3.67 -24.03
CA ASN A 235 1.47 -4.09 -22.90
C ASN A 235 0.58 -2.97 -22.34
N LEU A 236 0.49 -1.81 -23.00
CA LEU A 236 -0.21 -0.62 -22.52
C LEU A 236 -1.64 -0.92 -22.05
N THR A 237 -2.43 -1.55 -22.92
CA THR A 237 -3.84 -1.87 -22.62
C THR A 237 -3.99 -2.74 -21.36
N GLU A 238 -3.12 -3.72 -21.18
CA GLU A 238 -3.18 -4.60 -20.01
C GLU A 238 -2.68 -3.90 -18.74
N LEU A 239 -1.66 -3.05 -18.83
CA LEU A 239 -1.17 -2.24 -17.71
C LEU A 239 -2.26 -1.30 -17.18
N GLU A 240 -2.94 -0.58 -18.07
CA GLU A 240 -4.02 0.35 -17.69
C GLU A 240 -5.27 -0.37 -17.19
N LYS A 241 -5.55 -1.58 -17.71
CA LYS A 241 -6.68 -2.40 -17.28
C LYS A 241 -6.45 -3.06 -15.93
N THR A 242 -5.21 -3.54 -15.66
CA THR A 242 -4.87 -4.35 -14.50
C THR A 242 -3.62 -3.78 -13.83
N SER A 243 -3.77 -2.68 -13.07
CA SER A 243 -2.66 -1.97 -12.45
C SER A 243 -1.75 -2.86 -11.61
N THR A 244 -2.31 -3.89 -10.95
CA THR A 244 -1.60 -4.83 -10.08
C THR A 244 -1.01 -6.05 -10.80
N ASN A 245 -0.83 -5.98 -12.13
CA ASN A 245 -0.22 -7.07 -12.88
C ASN A 245 1.29 -7.17 -12.57
N ARG A 246 1.63 -7.90 -11.51
CA ARG A 246 3.01 -8.05 -11.03
C ARG A 246 4.00 -8.48 -12.11
N LYS A 247 3.58 -9.34 -13.04
CA LYS A 247 4.49 -9.83 -14.09
C LYS A 247 4.94 -8.69 -15.00
N LEU A 248 4.04 -7.75 -15.32
CA LEU A 248 4.37 -6.59 -16.15
C LEU A 248 5.12 -5.55 -15.32
N ASN A 249 4.62 -5.21 -14.14
CA ASN A 249 5.20 -4.20 -13.27
C ASN A 249 6.63 -4.56 -12.86
N SER A 250 6.88 -5.82 -12.47
CA SER A 250 8.22 -6.26 -12.04
C SER A 250 9.26 -6.22 -13.16
N TYR A 251 8.85 -6.42 -14.43
CA TYR A 251 9.77 -6.24 -15.55
C TYR A 251 10.27 -4.79 -15.64
N ILE A 252 9.33 -3.84 -15.69
CA ILE A 252 9.66 -2.42 -15.78
C ILE A 252 10.45 -2.00 -14.54
N ALA A 253 10.02 -2.41 -13.34
CA ALA A 253 10.70 -2.14 -12.09
C ALA A 253 12.16 -2.60 -12.10
N SER A 254 12.44 -3.81 -12.65
CA SER A 254 13.80 -4.33 -12.76
C SER A 254 14.73 -3.44 -13.61
N LYS A 255 14.16 -2.70 -14.57
CA LYS A 255 14.91 -1.75 -15.41
C LYS A 255 15.08 -0.39 -14.73
N LEU A 256 14.03 0.09 -14.03
CA LEU A 256 14.07 1.38 -13.32
C LEU A 256 14.94 1.34 -12.06
N LEU A 257 15.12 0.16 -11.45
CA LEU A 257 15.86 -0.02 -10.20
C LEU A 257 17.25 0.64 -10.22
N ARG A 258 17.94 0.58 -11.35
CA ARG A 258 19.29 1.17 -11.51
C ARG A 258 19.35 2.66 -11.21
N HIS A 259 18.28 3.41 -11.50
CA HIS A 259 18.23 4.85 -11.26
C HIS A 259 18.20 5.16 -9.76
N PHE A 260 17.44 4.38 -8.99
CA PHE A 260 17.36 4.52 -7.53
C PHE A 260 18.61 3.97 -6.83
N GLU A 261 19.26 2.94 -7.40
CA GLU A 261 20.54 2.44 -6.87
C GLU A 261 21.68 3.43 -7.11
N ALA A 262 21.71 4.09 -8.28
CA ALA A 262 22.71 5.11 -8.61
C ALA A 262 22.51 6.40 -7.81
N THR A 263 21.27 6.76 -7.49
CA THR A 263 20.93 8.00 -6.79
C THR A 263 19.89 7.71 -5.70
N PRO A 264 20.27 7.11 -4.55
CA PRO A 264 19.31 6.74 -3.49
C PRO A 264 18.48 7.92 -2.97
N ALA A 265 19.03 9.12 -2.85
CA ALA A 265 18.29 10.34 -2.46
C ALA A 265 17.08 10.63 -3.38
N ALA A 266 17.05 10.02 -4.57
CA ALA A 266 15.93 10.15 -5.50
C ALA A 266 14.63 9.51 -5.00
N TRP A 267 14.66 8.62 -4.01
CA TRP A 267 13.44 8.12 -3.34
C TRP A 267 12.58 9.26 -2.78
N GLN A 268 13.16 10.38 -2.40
CA GLN A 268 12.43 11.58 -1.99
C GLN A 268 11.44 12.08 -3.04
N SER A 269 11.71 11.89 -4.33
CA SER A 269 10.84 12.34 -5.43
C SER A 269 9.45 11.70 -5.38
N LEU A 270 9.32 10.47 -4.84
CA LEU A 270 8.07 9.74 -4.74
C LEU A 270 7.05 10.43 -3.83
N ARG A 271 7.52 11.24 -2.86
CA ARG A 271 6.63 12.05 -2.00
C ARG A 271 5.74 13.00 -2.80
N TYR A 272 6.10 13.30 -4.03
CA TYR A 272 5.41 14.24 -4.91
C TYR A 272 4.59 13.54 -6.00
N LEU A 273 4.61 12.19 -6.06
CA LEU A 273 3.98 11.45 -7.16
C LEU A 273 2.48 11.72 -7.26
N ASN A 274 1.76 11.64 -6.16
CA ASN A 274 0.30 11.72 -6.12
C ASN A 274 -0.25 13.02 -5.52
N LEU A 275 0.54 14.10 -5.41
CA LEU A 275 0.07 15.36 -4.84
C LEU A 275 -0.77 16.20 -5.81
N GLY A 276 -0.72 15.92 -7.11
CA GLY A 276 -1.46 16.68 -8.12
C GLY A 276 -2.88 16.16 -8.37
N PRO A 277 -3.65 16.87 -9.20
CA PRO A 277 -4.93 16.36 -9.67
C PRO A 277 -4.74 15.05 -10.44
N VAL A 278 -5.77 14.21 -10.43
CA VAL A 278 -5.84 13.00 -11.26
C VAL A 278 -6.87 13.25 -12.34
N GLU A 279 -6.45 13.09 -13.59
CA GLU A 279 -7.33 13.13 -14.74
C GLU A 279 -7.71 11.70 -15.12
N GLU A 280 -8.99 11.42 -15.29
CA GLU A 280 -9.51 10.06 -15.57
C GLU A 280 -8.90 9.41 -16.82
N ASN A 281 -8.42 10.23 -17.77
CA ASN A 281 -7.84 9.78 -19.04
C ASN A 281 -6.38 10.24 -19.22
N ALA A 282 -5.67 10.53 -18.13
CA ALA A 282 -4.28 10.96 -18.21
C ALA A 282 -3.41 9.88 -18.86
N SER A 283 -2.65 10.27 -19.89
CA SER A 283 -1.60 9.42 -20.43
C SER A 283 -0.42 9.32 -19.45
N LEU A 284 0.47 8.33 -19.64
CA LEU A 284 1.71 8.27 -18.86
C LEU A 284 2.54 9.55 -19.02
N SER A 285 2.58 10.13 -20.22
CA SER A 285 3.28 11.39 -20.49
C SER A 285 2.72 12.51 -19.62
N THR A 286 1.40 12.71 -19.62
CA THR A 286 0.74 13.72 -18.76
C THR A 286 1.05 13.48 -17.27
N TYR A 287 1.01 12.22 -16.83
CA TYR A 287 1.30 11.85 -15.44
C TYR A 287 2.74 12.15 -15.02
N LEU A 288 3.72 11.81 -15.87
CA LEU A 288 5.15 12.06 -15.63
C LEU A 288 5.50 13.55 -15.70
N ILE A 289 4.94 14.31 -16.65
CA ILE A 289 5.09 15.77 -16.72
C ILE A 289 4.53 16.41 -15.44
N GLY A 290 3.36 15.98 -14.99
CA GLY A 290 2.77 16.45 -13.74
C GLY A 290 3.65 16.14 -12.52
N TRP A 291 4.21 14.93 -12.45
CA TRP A 291 5.15 14.56 -11.39
C TRP A 291 6.42 15.42 -11.45
N HIS A 292 7.03 15.58 -12.62
CA HIS A 292 8.19 16.45 -12.83
C HIS A 292 7.95 17.89 -12.38
N GLY A 293 6.75 18.43 -12.67
CA GLY A 293 6.39 19.80 -12.26
C GLY A 293 6.28 19.99 -10.74
N ARG A 294 6.03 18.92 -9.99
CA ARG A 294 5.82 18.95 -8.52
C ARG A 294 7.11 18.69 -7.73
N VAL A 295 8.05 17.94 -8.28
CA VAL A 295 9.28 17.63 -7.55
C VAL A 295 10.20 18.84 -7.45
N PRO A 296 10.93 18.99 -6.32
CA PRO A 296 12.00 19.97 -6.20
C PRO A 296 13.09 19.81 -7.30
N GLU A 297 13.77 20.88 -7.64
CA GLU A 297 14.74 20.92 -8.74
C GLU A 297 15.79 19.80 -8.67
N GLN A 298 16.29 19.48 -7.46
CA GLN A 298 17.30 18.44 -7.28
C GLN A 298 16.81 17.03 -7.65
N HIS A 299 15.49 16.79 -7.71
CA HIS A 299 14.90 15.48 -8.07
C HIS A 299 14.38 15.41 -9.50
N LYS A 300 14.30 16.54 -10.22
CA LYS A 300 13.85 16.59 -11.61
C LYS A 300 14.69 15.73 -12.56
N PRO A 301 16.02 15.63 -12.41
CA PRO A 301 16.83 14.76 -13.27
C PRO A 301 16.39 13.29 -13.23
N LEU A 302 16.00 12.74 -12.06
CA LEU A 302 15.50 11.37 -11.98
C LEU A 302 14.22 11.22 -12.80
N VAL A 303 13.24 12.15 -12.63
CA VAL A 303 11.96 12.04 -13.34
C VAL A 303 12.17 12.09 -14.84
N ARG A 304 13.09 12.93 -15.33
CA ARG A 304 13.49 12.95 -16.76
C ARG A 304 14.13 11.63 -17.20
N GLN A 305 15.01 11.06 -16.39
CA GLN A 305 15.64 9.76 -16.70
C GLN A 305 14.59 8.65 -16.79
N ILE A 306 13.65 8.61 -15.85
CA ILE A 306 12.54 7.64 -15.87
C ILE A 306 11.67 7.87 -17.11
N ALA A 307 11.29 9.11 -17.43
CA ALA A 307 10.50 9.42 -18.62
C ALA A 307 11.21 8.98 -19.91
N ALA A 308 12.51 9.18 -20.00
CA ALA A 308 13.33 8.76 -21.12
C ALA A 308 13.34 7.23 -21.33
N GLU A 309 13.19 6.42 -20.27
CA GLU A 309 13.03 4.96 -20.41
C GLU A 309 11.76 4.58 -21.20
N PHE A 310 10.75 5.44 -21.16
CA PHE A 310 9.49 5.29 -21.91
C PHE A 310 9.48 6.07 -23.24
N GLU A 311 10.61 6.67 -23.63
CA GLU A 311 10.72 7.58 -24.79
C GLU A 311 9.75 8.78 -24.68
N ILE A 312 9.51 9.25 -23.43
CA ILE A 312 8.68 10.41 -23.15
C ILE A 312 9.58 11.62 -22.88
N GLU A 313 9.40 12.66 -23.69
CA GLU A 313 10.07 13.94 -23.52
C GLU A 313 9.34 14.81 -22.49
N ILE A 314 10.08 15.27 -21.48
CA ILE A 314 9.57 16.27 -20.54
C ILE A 314 10.04 17.65 -21.02
N PRO A 315 9.12 18.56 -21.37
CA PRO A 315 9.49 19.89 -21.86
C PRO A 315 10.38 20.63 -20.86
N SER A 316 11.44 21.26 -21.36
CA SER A 316 12.17 22.24 -20.57
C SER A 316 11.27 23.45 -20.31
N PRO A 317 11.34 24.10 -19.13
CA PRO A 317 10.62 25.34 -18.92
C PRO A 317 11.05 26.34 -20.00
N THR A 318 10.07 26.89 -20.74
CA THR A 318 10.34 28.02 -21.62
C THR A 318 10.90 29.14 -20.77
N PRO A 319 12.06 29.75 -21.17
CA PRO A 319 12.51 30.94 -20.47
C PRO A 319 11.37 31.95 -20.42
N ALA A 320 11.05 32.44 -19.23
CA ALA A 320 10.10 33.56 -19.11
C ALA A 320 10.75 34.76 -19.81
N ASP A 321 10.06 35.27 -20.84
CA ASP A 321 10.42 36.51 -21.53
C ASP A 321 10.41 37.71 -20.57
#